data_f3836823ca7c2a3c784c00c5b2eb4b35
#
_entry.id   f3836823ca7c2a3c784c00c5b2eb4b35
#
_cell.length_a   1.000
_cell.length_b   1.000
_cell.length_c   1.000
_cell.angle_alpha   90.00
_cell.angle_beta   90.00
_cell.angle_gamma   90.00
#
_symmetry.space_group_name_H-M   'P 1'
#
loop_
_entity.id
_entity.type
_entity.pdbx_description
1 polymer ?
#
loop_
_entity_poly.entity_id
_entity_poly.type
_entity_poly.pdbx_seq_one_letter_code
_entity_poly.pdbx_strand_id
1 'polypeptide(L)'
;MNEALERRKAYGNIGEKAFERFCKRNNIWFKEYGITKEEGFKLHDVFFKIPKLIQKSPDYMMINKSFNFVECKMADKKTGTHVKIKEHDLKYYQQYDSLAEKGGLLFFIHSPQFNESYLVEMYYIRQLFEHGELETATYPENNKLFYMIPMDRIRGFGGKV
;
A
#
# COMPACT_ATOMS: atom_id res chain seq x y z
N MET A 1 20.42 -15.82 -1.77
CA MET A 1 19.24 -14.95 -1.60
C MET A 1 19.71 -13.51 -1.48
N ASN A 2 19.04 -12.53 -2.13
CA ASN A 2 19.53 -11.16 -2.14
C ASN A 2 19.16 -10.46 -0.82
N GLU A 3 20.15 -10.14 0.03
CA GLU A 3 19.95 -9.44 1.32
C GLU A 3 19.12 -8.15 1.20
N ALA A 4 19.25 -7.40 0.11
CA ALA A 4 18.47 -6.19 -0.11
C ALA A 4 16.97 -6.50 -0.25
N LEU A 5 16.61 -7.62 -0.87
CA LEU A 5 15.23 -8.06 -1.00
C LEU A 5 14.64 -8.47 0.35
N GLU A 6 15.40 -9.22 1.15
CA GLU A 6 14.96 -9.62 2.50
C GLU A 6 14.77 -8.41 3.43
N ARG A 7 15.67 -7.43 3.36
CA ARG A 7 15.52 -6.17 4.11
C ARG A 7 14.29 -5.37 3.69
N ARG A 8 13.96 -5.36 2.38
CA ARG A 8 12.74 -4.70 1.89
C ARG A 8 11.47 -5.42 2.37
N LYS A 9 11.44 -6.74 2.31
CA LYS A 9 10.33 -7.54 2.82
C LYS A 9 10.14 -7.33 4.33
N ALA A 10 11.22 -7.38 5.11
CA ALA A 10 11.16 -7.15 6.55
C ALA A 10 10.60 -5.75 6.88
N TYR A 11 10.97 -4.72 6.11
CA TYR A 11 10.45 -3.38 6.30
C TYR A 11 8.95 -3.27 5.95
N GLY A 12 8.51 -3.89 4.86
CA GLY A 12 7.09 -3.97 4.48
C GLY A 12 6.24 -4.64 5.56
N ASN A 13 6.74 -5.73 6.15
CA ASN A 13 6.06 -6.45 7.23
C ASN A 13 5.80 -5.59 8.48
N ILE A 14 6.60 -4.55 8.72
CA ILE A 14 6.36 -3.60 9.84
C ILE A 14 5.05 -2.85 9.63
N GLY A 15 4.79 -2.38 8.40
CA GLY A 15 3.54 -1.70 8.05
C GLY A 15 2.32 -2.60 8.16
N GLU A 16 2.41 -3.82 7.65
CA GLU A 16 1.34 -4.82 7.74
C GLU A 16 1.00 -5.13 9.21
N LYS A 17 1.99 -5.38 10.03
CA LYS A 17 1.80 -5.59 11.48
C LYS A 17 1.26 -4.35 12.21
N ALA A 18 1.63 -3.15 11.78
CA ALA A 18 1.07 -1.93 12.34
C ALA A 18 -0.43 -1.81 12.02
N PHE A 19 -0.85 -2.14 10.79
CA PHE A 19 -2.24 -2.20 10.40
C PHE A 19 -3.04 -3.24 11.21
N GLU A 20 -2.53 -4.45 11.34
CA GLU A 20 -3.18 -5.48 12.14
C GLU A 20 -3.37 -5.06 13.61
N ARG A 21 -2.35 -4.45 14.21
CA ARG A 21 -2.45 -3.91 15.58
C ARG A 21 -3.50 -2.81 15.69
N PHE A 22 -3.56 -1.92 14.69
CA PHE A 22 -4.59 -0.89 14.62
C PHE A 22 -5.99 -1.51 14.58
N CYS A 23 -6.23 -2.46 13.71
CA CYS A 23 -7.54 -3.15 13.61
C CYS A 23 -7.91 -3.87 14.91
N LYS A 24 -7.00 -4.62 15.50
CA LYS A 24 -7.23 -5.33 16.77
C LYS A 24 -7.57 -4.37 17.91
N ARG A 25 -6.82 -3.26 18.06
CA ARG A 25 -7.10 -2.26 19.12
C ARG A 25 -8.45 -1.58 18.98
N ASN A 26 -8.95 -1.42 17.77
CA ASN A 26 -10.20 -0.75 17.48
C ASN A 26 -11.37 -1.71 17.23
N ASN A 27 -11.16 -3.02 17.44
CA ASN A 27 -12.15 -4.07 17.19
C ASN A 27 -12.71 -4.01 15.77
N ILE A 28 -11.85 -3.77 14.79
CA ILE A 28 -12.18 -3.73 13.36
C ILE A 28 -11.91 -5.10 12.75
N TRP A 29 -12.89 -5.64 12.01
CA TRP A 29 -12.68 -6.87 11.27
C TRP A 29 -11.75 -6.65 10.09
N PHE A 30 -10.78 -7.53 9.91
CA PHE A 30 -9.88 -7.53 8.77
C PHE A 30 -9.47 -8.95 8.39
N LYS A 31 -9.06 -9.13 7.15
CA LYS A 31 -8.53 -10.38 6.62
C LYS A 31 -7.46 -10.06 5.56
N GLU A 32 -6.37 -10.81 5.58
CA GLU A 32 -5.38 -10.79 4.51
C GLU A 32 -6.04 -11.19 3.19
N TYR A 33 -5.69 -10.49 2.11
CA TYR A 33 -6.29 -10.65 0.80
C TYR A 33 -5.21 -10.83 -0.27
N GLY A 34 -5.61 -11.47 -1.37
CA GLY A 34 -4.69 -11.72 -2.48
C GLY A 34 -3.76 -12.91 -2.24
N ILE A 35 -2.62 -12.90 -2.92
CA ILE A 35 -1.62 -13.97 -2.84
C ILE A 35 -0.64 -13.63 -1.73
N THR A 36 -0.65 -14.42 -0.68
CA THR A 36 0.30 -14.26 0.42
C THR A 36 1.74 -14.49 -0.05
N LYS A 37 2.70 -14.01 0.72
CA LYS A 37 4.13 -14.21 0.41
C LYS A 37 4.51 -15.69 0.38
N GLU A 38 3.91 -16.49 1.26
CA GLU A 38 4.12 -17.93 1.33
C GLU A 38 3.54 -18.64 0.10
N GLU A 39 2.32 -18.28 -0.29
CA GLU A 39 1.69 -18.79 -1.51
C GLU A 39 2.45 -18.36 -2.76
N GLY A 40 2.90 -17.10 -2.83
CA GLY A 40 3.71 -16.59 -3.93
C GLY A 40 5.00 -17.36 -4.13
N PHE A 41 5.64 -17.83 -3.06
CA PHE A 41 6.80 -18.70 -3.14
C PHE A 41 6.45 -20.09 -3.71
N LYS A 42 5.37 -20.70 -3.24
CA LYS A 42 4.88 -22.00 -3.74
C LYS A 42 4.41 -21.94 -5.20
N LEU A 43 3.94 -20.78 -5.64
CA LEU A 43 3.41 -20.55 -7.00
C LEU A 43 4.46 -19.99 -7.98
N HIS A 44 5.73 -19.91 -7.58
CA HIS A 44 6.80 -19.25 -8.37
C HIS A 44 6.79 -19.65 -9.84
N ASP A 45 6.70 -20.95 -10.14
CA ASP A 45 6.77 -21.47 -11.51
C ASP A 45 5.51 -21.23 -12.35
N VAL A 46 4.40 -20.87 -11.72
CA VAL A 46 3.11 -20.64 -12.37
C VAL A 46 2.58 -19.23 -12.17
N PHE A 47 3.30 -18.39 -11.44
CA PHE A 47 2.88 -17.04 -11.05
C PHE A 47 2.50 -16.18 -12.27
N PHE A 48 3.22 -16.33 -13.40
CA PHE A 48 2.93 -15.60 -14.63
C PHE A 48 1.57 -15.95 -15.25
N LYS A 49 0.98 -17.11 -14.91
CA LYS A 49 -0.36 -17.55 -15.36
C LYS A 49 -1.48 -16.89 -14.58
N ILE A 50 -1.20 -16.30 -13.41
CA ILE A 50 -2.19 -15.63 -12.60
C ILE A 50 -2.53 -14.28 -13.23
N PRO A 51 -3.81 -13.91 -13.38
CA PRO A 51 -4.19 -12.60 -13.89
C PRO A 51 -3.52 -11.46 -13.11
N LYS A 52 -3.07 -10.42 -13.82
CA LYS A 52 -2.33 -9.31 -13.21
C LYS A 52 -3.11 -8.60 -12.09
N LEU A 53 -4.43 -8.50 -12.22
CA LEU A 53 -5.26 -7.94 -11.18
C LEU A 53 -5.12 -8.71 -9.86
N ILE A 54 -5.07 -10.03 -9.91
CA ILE A 54 -4.87 -10.89 -8.73
C ILE A 54 -3.44 -10.78 -8.20
N GLN A 55 -2.42 -10.75 -9.10
CA GLN A 55 -1.03 -10.55 -8.69
C GLN A 55 -0.80 -9.19 -7.99
N LYS A 56 -1.65 -8.21 -8.26
CA LYS A 56 -1.61 -6.82 -7.78
C LYS A 56 -2.72 -6.50 -6.80
N SER A 57 -3.29 -7.52 -6.19
CA SER A 57 -4.32 -7.32 -5.17
C SER A 57 -3.77 -6.55 -3.96
N PRO A 58 -4.63 -5.76 -3.29
CA PRO A 58 -4.31 -5.13 -2.02
C PRO A 58 -3.95 -6.15 -0.94
N ASP A 59 -3.28 -5.71 0.11
CA ASP A 59 -2.80 -6.58 1.19
C ASP A 59 -3.94 -7.14 2.06
N TYR A 60 -5.00 -6.33 2.29
CA TYR A 60 -6.09 -6.69 3.20
C TYR A 60 -7.47 -6.29 2.69
N MET A 61 -8.47 -6.95 3.27
CA MET A 61 -9.86 -6.48 3.34
C MET A 61 -10.15 -6.03 4.78
N MET A 62 -10.96 -4.98 4.92
CA MET A 62 -11.36 -4.43 6.21
C MET A 62 -12.85 -4.06 6.19
N ILE A 63 -13.54 -4.28 7.31
CA ILE A 63 -14.92 -3.80 7.53
C ILE A 63 -14.92 -2.86 8.73
N ASN A 64 -15.08 -1.56 8.45
CA ASN A 64 -15.30 -0.52 9.44
C ASN A 64 -16.34 0.46 8.88
N LYS A 65 -17.61 0.35 9.29
CA LYS A 65 -18.78 1.03 8.69
C LYS A 65 -19.07 0.64 7.24
N SER A 66 -18.05 0.50 6.41
CA SER A 66 -18.12 0.03 5.02
C SER A 66 -17.05 -1.04 4.77
N PHE A 67 -17.20 -1.77 3.66
CA PHE A 67 -16.17 -2.67 3.17
C PHE A 67 -15.09 -1.88 2.44
N ASN A 68 -13.83 -2.13 2.76
CA ASN A 68 -12.68 -1.52 2.10
C ASN A 68 -11.63 -2.57 1.76
N PHE A 69 -10.96 -2.37 0.62
CA PHE A 69 -9.64 -2.94 0.39
C PHE A 69 -8.59 -2.05 1.05
N VAL A 70 -7.51 -2.64 1.53
CA VAL A 70 -6.42 -1.89 2.19
C VAL A 70 -5.08 -2.30 1.61
N GLU A 71 -4.34 -1.32 1.15
CA GLU A 71 -2.95 -1.45 0.74
C GLU A 71 -2.04 -0.83 1.79
N CYS A 72 -1.11 -1.60 2.34
CA CYS A 72 -0.15 -1.13 3.33
C CYS A 72 1.08 -0.51 2.65
N LYS A 73 1.43 0.69 3.03
CA LYS A 73 2.62 1.39 2.53
C LYS A 73 3.46 1.90 3.70
N MET A 74 4.75 1.89 3.48
CA MET A 74 5.73 2.45 4.43
C MET A 74 6.24 3.79 3.92
N ALA A 75 6.41 4.74 4.83
CA ALA A 75 7.20 5.92 4.54
C ALA A 75 8.65 5.53 4.23
N ASP A 76 9.38 6.38 3.50
CA ASP A 76 10.77 6.09 3.14
C ASP A 76 11.62 5.74 4.36
N LYS A 77 12.37 4.64 4.25
CA LYS A 77 13.12 4.08 5.38
C LYS A 77 14.16 5.02 5.97
N LYS A 78 14.77 5.86 5.12
CA LYS A 78 15.87 6.73 5.53
C LYS A 78 15.38 8.04 6.13
N THR A 79 14.39 8.65 5.47
CA THR A 79 13.96 10.01 5.78
C THR A 79 12.58 10.08 6.44
N GLY A 80 11.71 9.10 6.18
CA GLY A 80 10.31 9.15 6.61
C GLY A 80 9.48 10.26 5.96
N THR A 81 10.02 10.95 4.93
CA THR A 81 9.42 12.17 4.38
C THR A 81 8.44 11.95 3.24
N HIS A 82 8.44 10.79 2.63
CA HIS A 82 7.56 10.47 1.51
C HIS A 82 7.20 8.98 1.44
N VAL A 83 6.16 8.68 0.70
CA VAL A 83 5.73 7.32 0.35
C VAL A 83 5.89 7.10 -1.14
N LYS A 84 6.34 5.91 -1.55
CA LYS A 84 6.52 5.54 -2.96
C LYS A 84 5.36 4.73 -3.47
N ILE A 85 4.73 5.17 -4.56
CA ILE A 85 3.71 4.40 -5.29
C ILE A 85 4.21 4.17 -6.72
N LYS A 86 4.29 2.91 -7.12
CA LYS A 86 4.71 2.55 -8.48
C LYS A 86 3.62 2.93 -9.48
N GLU A 87 4.01 3.59 -10.56
CA GLU A 87 3.09 4.01 -11.62
C GLU A 87 2.23 2.86 -12.14
N HIS A 88 2.86 1.71 -12.44
CA HIS A 88 2.14 0.58 -13.00
C HIS A 88 1.15 -0.12 -12.04
N ASP A 89 1.21 0.16 -10.74
CA ASP A 89 0.26 -0.37 -9.75
C ASP A 89 -1.01 0.48 -9.67
N LEU A 90 -0.96 1.77 -10.06
CA LEU A 90 -2.08 2.71 -9.94
C LEU A 90 -3.36 2.24 -10.61
N LYS A 91 -3.28 1.71 -11.83
CA LYS A 91 -4.46 1.21 -12.55
C LYS A 91 -5.16 0.06 -11.83
N TYR A 92 -4.41 -0.77 -11.10
CA TYR A 92 -4.98 -1.85 -10.30
C TYR A 92 -5.61 -1.33 -9.03
N TYR A 93 -5.00 -0.35 -8.38
CA TYR A 93 -5.59 0.33 -7.22
C TYR A 93 -6.91 1.01 -7.57
N GLN A 94 -7.00 1.67 -8.74
CA GLN A 94 -8.24 2.27 -9.23
C GLN A 94 -9.33 1.21 -9.50
N GLN A 95 -8.96 0.05 -10.03
CA GLN A 95 -9.90 -1.05 -10.23
C GLN A 95 -10.43 -1.58 -8.90
N TYR A 96 -9.58 -1.80 -7.90
CA TYR A 96 -10.01 -2.23 -6.57
C TYR A 96 -10.85 -1.18 -5.86
N ASP A 97 -10.52 0.10 -6.00
CA ASP A 97 -11.33 1.20 -5.48
C ASP A 97 -12.77 1.15 -6.03
N SER A 98 -12.91 0.88 -7.32
CA SER A 98 -14.21 0.80 -8.01
C SER A 98 -15.01 -0.48 -7.68
N LEU A 99 -14.37 -1.55 -7.20
CA LEU A 99 -15.05 -2.79 -6.85
C LEU A 99 -15.87 -2.70 -5.55
N ALA A 100 -15.55 -1.78 -4.67
CA ALA A 100 -16.24 -1.58 -3.41
C ALA A 100 -17.29 -0.47 -3.56
N GLU A 101 -18.58 -0.83 -3.61
CA GLU A 101 -19.70 0.11 -3.85
C GLU A 101 -19.80 1.24 -2.82
N LYS A 102 -19.43 0.98 -1.57
CA LYS A 102 -19.54 1.92 -0.44
C LYS A 102 -18.28 1.91 0.42
N GLY A 103 -17.14 2.07 -0.17
CA GLY A 103 -15.90 2.03 0.57
C GLY A 103 -14.78 2.44 -0.34
N GLY A 104 -14.18 1.49 -1.02
CA GLY A 104 -13.09 1.72 -1.94
C GLY A 104 -11.77 1.17 -1.43
N LEU A 105 -10.70 1.67 -1.99
CA LEU A 105 -9.34 1.35 -1.58
C LEU A 105 -8.82 2.40 -0.59
N LEU A 106 -8.34 1.93 0.55
CA LEU A 106 -7.62 2.73 1.54
C LEU A 106 -6.13 2.39 1.49
N PHE A 107 -5.30 3.38 1.64
CA PHE A 107 -3.88 3.20 1.93
C PHE A 107 -3.66 3.32 3.44
N PHE A 108 -3.16 2.27 4.07
CA PHE A 108 -2.63 2.35 5.42
C PHE A 108 -1.14 2.70 5.32
N ILE A 109 -0.81 3.92 5.69
CA ILE A 109 0.54 4.46 5.59
C ILE A 109 1.16 4.53 6.97
N HIS A 110 2.28 3.83 7.17
CA HIS A 110 3.00 3.81 8.44
C HIS A 110 4.39 4.43 8.31
N SER A 111 4.72 5.32 9.24
CA SER A 111 6.04 5.92 9.39
C SER A 111 6.64 5.53 10.74
N PRO A 112 7.57 4.54 10.79
CA PRO A 112 8.22 4.16 12.04
C PRO A 112 9.08 5.28 12.63
N GLN A 113 9.67 6.13 11.79
CA GLN A 113 10.53 7.24 12.20
C GLN A 113 9.79 8.22 13.10
N PHE A 114 8.50 8.45 12.82
CA PHE A 114 7.65 9.37 13.57
C PHE A 114 6.60 8.65 14.42
N ASN A 115 6.61 7.32 14.43
CA ASN A 115 5.64 6.48 15.14
C ASN A 115 4.19 6.91 14.85
N GLU A 116 3.87 7.10 13.59
CA GLU A 116 2.56 7.55 13.14
C GLU A 116 2.02 6.70 12.00
N SER A 117 0.69 6.59 11.92
CA SER A 117 -0.01 5.88 10.87
C SER A 117 -1.23 6.68 10.40
N TYR A 118 -1.59 6.50 9.13
CA TYR A 118 -2.70 7.19 8.49
C TYR A 118 -3.51 6.22 7.63
N LEU A 119 -4.84 6.41 7.61
CA LEU A 119 -5.72 5.84 6.60
C LEU A 119 -6.06 6.92 5.59
N VAL A 120 -5.77 6.66 4.31
CA VAL A 120 -5.92 7.61 3.20
C VAL A 120 -6.75 6.96 2.10
N GLU A 121 -7.83 7.61 1.69
CA GLU A 121 -8.66 7.14 0.59
C GLU A 121 -7.94 7.27 -0.76
N MET A 122 -8.15 6.31 -1.67
CA MET A 122 -7.63 6.35 -3.04
C MET A 122 -8.04 7.64 -3.77
N TYR A 123 -9.20 8.21 -3.44
CA TYR A 123 -9.67 9.48 -3.97
C TYR A 123 -8.63 10.60 -3.83
N TYR A 124 -8.06 10.78 -2.64
CA TYR A 124 -7.05 11.83 -2.39
C TYR A 124 -5.73 11.55 -3.13
N ILE A 125 -5.32 10.29 -3.17
CA ILE A 125 -4.13 9.89 -3.93
C ILE A 125 -4.32 10.21 -5.42
N ARG A 126 -5.50 9.90 -5.97
CA ARG A 126 -5.84 10.21 -7.36
C ARG A 126 -5.81 11.72 -7.65
N GLN A 127 -6.34 12.55 -6.75
CA GLN A 127 -6.28 14.01 -6.91
C GLN A 127 -4.84 14.52 -7.05
N LEU A 128 -3.91 14.00 -6.27
CA LEU A 128 -2.49 14.39 -6.39
C LEU A 128 -1.90 14.03 -7.75
N PHE A 129 -2.30 12.90 -8.34
CA PHE A 129 -1.86 12.52 -9.70
C PHE A 129 -2.47 13.40 -10.77
N GLU A 130 -3.76 13.67 -10.70
CA GLU A 130 -4.49 14.48 -11.69
C GLU A 130 -3.97 15.92 -11.73
N HIS A 131 -3.55 16.47 -10.61
CA HIS A 131 -2.99 17.82 -10.53
C HIS A 131 -1.50 17.91 -10.93
N GLY A 132 -0.84 16.78 -11.16
CA GLY A 132 0.57 16.75 -11.60
C GLY A 132 1.57 17.30 -10.59
N GLU A 133 1.22 17.34 -9.31
CA GLU A 133 2.02 17.94 -8.24
C GLU A 133 3.07 16.98 -7.63
N LEU A 134 3.12 15.73 -8.10
CA LEU A 134 3.98 14.72 -7.52
C LEU A 134 5.32 14.61 -8.23
N GLU A 135 6.38 14.59 -7.45
CA GLU A 135 7.70 14.24 -7.95
C GLU A 135 7.75 12.77 -8.35
N THR A 136 8.50 12.51 -9.41
CA THR A 136 8.73 11.16 -9.93
C THR A 136 10.20 10.81 -9.89
N ALA A 137 10.49 9.52 -9.72
CA ALA A 137 11.82 8.96 -9.85
C ALA A 137 11.74 7.53 -10.38
N THR A 138 12.87 6.93 -10.70
CA THR A 138 12.96 5.55 -11.16
C THR A 138 13.75 4.70 -10.19
N TYR A 139 13.41 3.42 -10.11
CA TYR A 139 14.22 2.45 -9.38
C TYR A 139 15.49 2.15 -10.17
N PRO A 140 16.69 2.31 -9.59
CA PRO A 140 17.95 2.09 -10.30
C PRO A 140 18.10 0.69 -10.89
N GLU A 141 17.52 -0.31 -10.22
CA GLU A 141 17.64 -1.71 -10.60
C GLU A 141 16.79 -2.15 -11.80
N ASN A 142 15.75 -1.39 -12.16
CA ASN A 142 14.81 -1.82 -13.21
C ASN A 142 14.15 -0.68 -14.00
N ASN A 143 14.54 0.56 -13.76
CA ASN A 143 14.02 1.78 -14.39
C ASN A 143 12.48 1.96 -14.30
N LYS A 144 11.82 1.27 -13.37
CA LYS A 144 10.38 1.44 -13.15
C LYS A 144 10.10 2.75 -12.46
N LEU A 145 9.16 3.50 -13.03
CA LEU A 145 8.73 4.79 -12.50
C LEU A 145 7.93 4.62 -11.21
N PHE A 146 8.17 5.48 -10.24
CA PHE A 146 7.35 5.65 -9.06
C PHE A 146 7.12 7.12 -8.75
N TYR A 147 6.01 7.40 -8.09
CA TYR A 147 5.66 8.70 -7.56
C TYR A 147 6.04 8.80 -6.08
N MET A 148 6.50 9.96 -5.67
CA MET A 148 6.81 10.29 -4.28
C MET A 148 5.71 11.18 -3.71
N ILE A 149 4.94 10.64 -2.76
CA ILE A 149 3.90 11.40 -2.08
C ILE A 149 4.48 11.94 -0.77
N PRO A 150 4.61 13.27 -0.60
CA PRO A 150 5.14 13.85 0.63
C PRO A 150 4.26 13.49 1.83
N MET A 151 4.87 13.13 2.97
CA MET A 151 4.15 12.84 4.20
C MET A 151 3.34 14.02 4.72
N ASP A 152 3.75 15.25 4.42
CA ASP A 152 2.97 16.44 4.77
C ASP A 152 1.61 16.49 4.06
N ARG A 153 1.53 16.02 2.81
CA ARG A 153 0.26 15.84 2.10
C ARG A 153 -0.58 14.76 2.76
N ILE A 154 0.04 13.63 3.12
CA ILE A 154 -0.64 12.54 3.83
C ILE A 154 -1.24 13.04 5.16
N ARG A 155 -0.48 13.80 5.95
CA ARG A 155 -0.95 14.40 7.21
C ARG A 155 -2.12 15.37 7.00
N GLY A 156 -2.15 16.06 5.86
CA GLY A 156 -3.18 17.04 5.55
C GLY A 156 -4.55 16.46 5.25
N PHE A 157 -4.63 15.26 4.69
CA PHE A 157 -5.91 14.65 4.29
C PHE A 157 -6.10 13.20 4.77
N GLY A 158 -5.09 12.58 5.37
CA GLY A 158 -5.20 11.26 5.98
C GLY A 158 -5.76 11.33 7.40
N GLY A 159 -6.65 10.39 7.73
CA GLY A 159 -7.07 10.18 9.12
C GLY A 159 -5.92 9.53 9.90
N LYS A 160 -5.36 10.25 10.90
CA LYS A 160 -4.36 9.66 11.81
C LYS A 160 -5.02 8.58 12.67
N VAL A 161 -4.36 7.43 12.76
CA VAL A 161 -4.87 6.25 13.46
C VAL A 161 -3.89 5.71 14.49
#